data_345347bd3cb44baf64a8e333f57d5538
#
_entry.id   345347bd3cb44baf64a8e333f57d5538
#
_cell.length_a   1.000
_cell.length_b   1.000
_cell.length_c   1.000
_cell.angle_alpha   90.00
_cell.angle_beta   90.00
_cell.angle_gamma   90.00
#
_symmetry.space_group_name_H-M   'P 1'
#
loop_
_entity.id
_entity.type
_entity.pdbx_description
1 polymer ?
#
loop_
_entity_poly.entity_id
_entity_poly.type
_entity_poly.pdbx_seq_one_letter_code
_entity_poly.pdbx_strand_id
1 'polypeptide(L)'
;MKQLFAAILCLCLLAGCGRTDSTGNTCRAEDEPTVGAEKAEPIGESFRIIQEKPDWLLLAKEEGDSAEVYTLSLSDTELTLDGEVFERNEPGAYQRFPDGTLTGALVEVAYDLVLETYPGQLAGVTAVNLRSDGFDDRCALYLRVLNDLWAVDEGLNSDITMLSVDLSQTGLSDSEQAAVAWAFGGEHGISQVLSLNYEQLAAEGYLTGADPDSDGIPCWEDGCLFTITEQETGDNELNGARNTVTFDAQKWRSALGAYFFADCTASRDAQGHWGDYTVGAAAIS
;
A
#
# COMPACT_ATOMS: atom_id res chain seq x y z
N MET A 1 -16.94 -22.58 -28.12
CA MET A 1 -15.80 -22.95 -28.95
C MET A 1 -14.54 -22.84 -28.07
N LYS A 2 -13.90 -23.97 -27.79
CA LYS A 2 -12.72 -24.06 -26.91
C LYS A 2 -11.49 -23.67 -27.71
N GLN A 3 -10.72 -22.68 -27.24
CA GLN A 3 -9.38 -22.43 -27.76
C GLN A 3 -8.37 -22.83 -26.70
N LEU A 4 -7.57 -23.81 -27.05
CA LEU A 4 -6.37 -24.26 -26.34
C LEU A 4 -5.25 -23.23 -26.56
N PHE A 5 -4.60 -22.78 -25.51
CA PHE A 5 -3.29 -22.16 -25.59
C PHE A 5 -2.20 -23.21 -25.28
N ALA A 6 -1.35 -23.40 -26.28
CA ALA A 6 -0.21 -24.32 -26.23
C ALA A 6 0.99 -23.61 -25.58
N ALA A 7 1.56 -24.23 -24.55
CA ALA A 7 2.83 -23.84 -23.97
C ALA A 7 3.97 -24.29 -24.89
N ILE A 8 4.86 -23.38 -25.28
CA ILE A 8 6.10 -23.66 -26.00
C ILE A 8 7.23 -23.72 -24.99
N LEU A 9 7.72 -24.91 -24.73
CA LEU A 9 8.92 -25.21 -23.93
C LEU A 9 10.15 -25.21 -24.88
N CYS A 10 11.02 -24.20 -24.80
CA CYS A 10 12.29 -24.18 -25.52
C CYS A 10 13.40 -24.84 -24.66
N LEU A 11 13.76 -26.05 -25.02
CA LEU A 11 14.91 -26.78 -24.47
C LEU A 11 16.14 -26.50 -25.33
N CYS A 12 17.12 -25.75 -24.86
CA CYS A 12 18.42 -25.64 -25.53
C CYS A 12 19.42 -26.63 -24.93
N LEU A 13 19.66 -27.72 -25.65
CA LEU A 13 20.78 -28.68 -25.42
C LEU A 13 22.03 -28.16 -26.12
N LEU A 14 23.05 -27.81 -25.38
CA LEU A 14 24.40 -27.61 -25.91
C LEU A 14 25.25 -28.85 -25.62
N ALA A 15 25.50 -29.63 -26.66
CA ALA A 15 26.49 -30.69 -26.65
C ALA A 15 27.83 -30.11 -27.15
N GLY A 16 28.85 -30.11 -26.31
CA GLY A 16 30.21 -29.76 -26.67
C GLY A 16 31.08 -31.00 -26.68
N CYS A 17 31.56 -31.43 -27.85
CA CYS A 17 32.56 -32.48 -28.01
C CYS A 17 33.98 -31.92 -27.85
N GLY A 18 34.73 -32.54 -26.98
CA GLY A 18 36.15 -32.28 -26.81
C GLY A 18 37.03 -32.86 -27.94
N ARG A 19 38.13 -32.21 -28.17
CA ARG A 19 39.26 -32.79 -28.93
C ARG A 19 40.57 -32.40 -28.26
N THR A 20 41.28 -33.40 -27.79
CA THR A 20 42.65 -33.33 -27.29
C THR A 20 43.62 -33.16 -28.44
N ASP A 21 44.56 -32.21 -28.37
CA ASP A 21 45.88 -32.35 -28.95
C ASP A 21 46.94 -31.68 -28.07
N SER A 22 47.96 -32.43 -27.81
CA SER A 22 49.11 -32.18 -26.98
C SER A 22 50.18 -31.44 -27.80
N THR A 23 50.63 -30.28 -27.34
CA THR A 23 52.02 -29.83 -27.50
C THR A 23 52.32 -28.74 -26.50
N GLY A 24 53.37 -28.92 -25.72
CA GLY A 24 53.79 -28.02 -24.66
C GLY A 24 54.29 -26.67 -25.16
N ASN A 25 53.93 -25.64 -24.44
CA ASN A 25 54.73 -24.43 -24.39
C ASN A 25 54.46 -23.74 -23.03
N THR A 26 55.50 -23.58 -22.27
CA THR A 26 55.52 -22.83 -21.02
C THR A 26 55.25 -21.37 -21.32
N CYS A 27 54.07 -20.89 -20.97
CA CYS A 27 53.75 -19.46 -20.89
C CYS A 27 53.42 -19.08 -19.45
N ARG A 28 54.19 -18.17 -19.01
CA ARG A 28 54.16 -17.27 -17.87
C ARG A 28 52.72 -16.95 -17.45
N ALA A 29 52.44 -17.12 -16.18
CA ALA A 29 51.20 -16.61 -15.54
C ALA A 29 51.13 -15.11 -15.71
N GLU A 30 50.22 -14.64 -16.55
CA GLU A 30 49.74 -13.26 -16.52
C GLU A 30 48.62 -13.22 -15.52
N ASP A 31 48.78 -12.29 -14.55
CA ASP A 31 47.76 -11.95 -13.58
C ASP A 31 46.47 -11.58 -14.34
N GLU A 32 45.44 -12.43 -14.26
CA GLU A 32 44.08 -12.02 -14.61
C GLU A 32 43.69 -10.89 -13.65
N PRO A 33 43.24 -9.75 -14.15
CA PRO A 33 42.63 -8.74 -13.27
C PRO A 33 41.37 -9.36 -12.68
N THR A 34 41.40 -9.65 -11.40
CA THR A 34 40.20 -9.85 -10.59
C THR A 34 39.34 -8.61 -10.79
N VAL A 35 38.38 -8.71 -11.70
CA VAL A 35 37.27 -7.75 -11.74
C VAL A 35 36.57 -7.94 -10.40
N GLY A 36 36.93 -7.10 -9.44
CA GLY A 36 36.18 -6.97 -8.21
C GLY A 36 34.75 -6.66 -8.66
N ALA A 37 33.83 -7.54 -8.35
CA ALA A 37 32.41 -7.22 -8.44
C ALA A 37 32.23 -5.98 -7.56
N GLU A 38 32.09 -4.84 -8.19
CA GLU A 38 31.73 -3.58 -7.54
C GLU A 38 30.37 -3.89 -6.91
N LYS A 39 30.38 -4.01 -5.58
CA LYS A 39 29.15 -4.26 -4.83
C LYS A 39 28.27 -3.05 -5.12
N ALA A 40 27.19 -3.25 -5.84
CA ALA A 40 26.23 -2.18 -6.11
C ALA A 40 25.92 -1.49 -4.78
N GLU A 41 26.00 -0.16 -4.75
CA GLU A 41 25.60 0.61 -3.58
C GLU A 41 24.15 0.28 -3.31
N PRO A 42 23.75 0.02 -2.04
CA PRO A 42 22.37 -0.29 -1.73
C PRO A 42 21.46 0.86 -2.15
N ILE A 43 20.32 0.53 -2.75
CA ILE A 43 19.33 1.53 -3.17
C ILE A 43 18.66 2.05 -1.90
N GLY A 44 18.83 3.34 -1.62
CA GLY A 44 18.11 4.02 -0.53
C GLY A 44 16.88 4.70 -1.09
N GLU A 45 15.69 4.29 -0.65
CA GLU A 45 14.41 4.88 -1.06
C GLU A 45 13.58 5.27 0.16
N SER A 46 12.69 6.26 -0.02
CA SER A 46 11.84 6.81 1.02
C SER A 46 10.43 6.24 0.93
N PHE A 47 9.88 5.86 2.09
CA PHE A 47 8.57 5.27 2.21
C PHE A 47 7.80 5.89 3.39
N ARG A 48 6.47 5.90 3.28
CA ARG A 48 5.55 6.13 4.40
C ARG A 48 5.18 4.80 5.04
N ILE A 49 5.25 4.73 6.37
CA ILE A 49 4.76 3.57 7.12
C ILE A 49 3.24 3.68 7.23
N ILE A 50 2.53 2.78 6.57
CA ILE A 50 1.05 2.75 6.54
C ILE A 50 0.49 1.95 7.70
N GLN A 51 1.19 0.86 8.07
CA GLN A 51 0.81 0.01 9.18
C GLN A 51 2.04 -0.63 9.81
N GLU A 52 2.10 -0.59 11.15
CA GLU A 52 3.08 -1.33 11.92
C GLU A 52 2.45 -2.61 12.47
N LYS A 53 3.13 -3.74 12.25
CA LYS A 53 2.82 -5.03 12.86
C LYS A 53 4.03 -5.49 13.69
N PRO A 54 3.90 -6.47 14.59
CA PRO A 54 5.01 -6.90 15.47
C PRO A 54 6.30 -7.23 14.72
N ASP A 55 6.20 -7.88 13.57
CA ASP A 55 7.33 -8.44 12.83
C ASP A 55 7.58 -7.79 11.46
N TRP A 56 6.75 -6.85 11.04
CA TRP A 56 6.88 -6.21 9.73
C TRP A 56 6.16 -4.86 9.65
N LEU A 57 6.56 -4.06 8.66
CA LEU A 57 5.92 -2.79 8.29
C LEU A 57 5.28 -2.92 6.92
N LEU A 58 4.10 -2.29 6.74
CA LEU A 58 3.50 -2.01 5.44
C LEU A 58 3.94 -0.61 5.02
N LEU A 59 4.49 -0.51 3.82
CA LEU A 59 5.11 0.69 3.31
C LEU A 59 4.45 1.13 2.01
N ALA A 60 4.20 2.42 1.87
CA ALA A 60 3.88 3.09 0.61
C ALA A 60 5.09 3.89 0.14
N LYS A 61 5.47 3.78 -1.12
CA LYS A 61 6.58 4.56 -1.67
C LYS A 61 6.18 6.03 -1.76
N GLU A 62 7.05 6.93 -1.28
CA GLU A 62 6.76 8.39 -1.25
C GLU A 62 6.80 9.01 -2.64
N GLU A 63 7.72 8.57 -3.51
CA GLU A 63 7.89 9.09 -4.85
C GLU A 63 7.80 7.96 -5.88
N GLY A 64 6.96 8.13 -6.89
CA GLY A 64 6.78 7.16 -7.97
C GLY A 64 5.56 7.50 -8.83
N ASP A 65 5.55 7.00 -10.05
CA ASP A 65 4.45 7.21 -11.02
C ASP A 65 3.42 6.05 -10.98
N SER A 66 3.51 5.16 -10.00
CA SER A 66 2.67 3.97 -9.88
C SER A 66 2.38 3.63 -8.42
N ALA A 67 1.31 2.86 -8.19
CA ALA A 67 0.94 2.37 -6.87
C ALA A 67 1.94 1.29 -6.39
N GLU A 68 2.96 1.72 -5.65
CA GLU A 68 4.04 0.86 -5.15
C GLU A 68 3.91 0.63 -3.65
N VAL A 69 3.54 -0.60 -3.29
CA VAL A 69 3.30 -1.04 -1.92
C VAL A 69 4.26 -2.15 -1.55
N TYR A 70 4.87 -2.06 -0.37
CA TYR A 70 5.89 -2.99 0.06
C TYR A 70 5.69 -3.47 1.49
N THR A 71 6.31 -4.61 1.79
CA THR A 71 6.48 -5.08 3.17
C THR A 71 7.97 -5.11 3.51
N LEU A 72 8.27 -4.69 4.73
CA LEU A 72 9.61 -4.74 5.31
C LEU A 72 9.57 -5.63 6.55
N SER A 73 10.34 -6.73 6.57
CA SER A 73 10.52 -7.54 7.76
C SER A 73 11.38 -6.80 8.79
N LEU A 74 10.94 -6.86 10.04
CA LEU A 74 11.67 -6.29 11.18
C LEU A 74 12.52 -7.34 11.92
N SER A 75 12.47 -8.61 11.48
CA SER A 75 13.28 -9.68 12.05
C SER A 75 14.75 -9.45 11.69
N ASP A 76 15.61 -9.40 12.69
CA ASP A 76 17.06 -9.19 12.53
C ASP A 76 17.46 -7.87 11.83
N THR A 77 16.56 -6.89 11.78
CA THR A 77 16.80 -5.58 11.15
C THR A 77 17.11 -4.56 12.25
N GLU A 78 18.30 -3.97 12.19
CA GLU A 78 18.64 -2.82 13.02
C GLU A 78 17.95 -1.57 12.48
N LEU A 79 17.22 -0.88 13.36
CA LEU A 79 16.58 0.38 13.04
C LEU A 79 17.39 1.55 13.57
N THR A 80 17.44 2.62 12.81
CA THR A 80 17.94 3.92 13.29
C THR A 80 16.81 4.94 13.24
N LEU A 81 16.92 5.99 14.07
CA LEU A 81 16.07 7.17 14.02
C LEU A 81 16.98 8.38 13.88
N ASP A 82 16.88 9.08 12.75
CA ASP A 82 17.78 10.19 12.39
C ASP A 82 19.27 9.81 12.47
N GLY A 83 19.60 8.53 12.17
CA GLY A 83 20.96 7.99 12.19
C GLY A 83 21.44 7.46 13.57
N GLU A 84 20.64 7.58 14.63
CA GLU A 84 20.94 7.00 15.93
C GLU A 84 20.20 5.66 16.09
N VAL A 85 20.81 4.68 16.76
CA VAL A 85 20.18 3.34 16.99
C VAL A 85 18.83 3.51 17.69
N PHE A 86 17.81 2.85 17.13
CA PHE A 86 16.44 2.85 17.64
C PHE A 86 16.04 1.46 18.14
N GLU A 87 16.03 1.31 19.44
CA GLU A 87 15.68 0.06 20.12
C GLU A 87 14.18 0.00 20.39
N ARG A 88 13.42 -0.70 19.53
CA ARG A 88 11.95 -0.82 19.63
C ARG A 88 11.43 -1.28 21.00
N ASN A 89 12.22 -2.09 21.71
CA ASN A 89 11.84 -2.69 22.98
C ASN A 89 12.26 -1.85 24.20
N GLU A 90 12.96 -0.73 24.00
CA GLU A 90 13.31 0.15 25.09
C GLU A 90 12.08 0.92 25.63
N PRO A 91 11.95 1.07 26.96
CA PRO A 91 10.88 1.87 27.52
C PRO A 91 10.96 3.32 27.03
N GLY A 92 9.90 3.79 26.36
CA GLY A 92 9.81 5.16 25.86
C GLY A 92 10.37 5.37 24.45
N ALA A 93 10.82 4.33 23.75
CA ALA A 93 11.28 4.43 22.36
C ALA A 93 10.26 5.15 21.47
N TYR A 94 9.01 4.76 21.58
CA TYR A 94 7.91 5.30 20.79
C TYR A 94 7.38 6.66 21.23
N GLN A 95 7.86 7.24 22.32
CA GLN A 95 7.39 8.56 22.80
C GLN A 95 7.69 9.71 21.81
N ARG A 96 8.56 9.47 20.85
CA ARG A 96 8.89 10.44 19.78
C ARG A 96 7.86 10.45 18.65
N PHE A 97 6.98 9.43 18.62
CA PHE A 97 5.95 9.30 17.60
C PHE A 97 4.57 9.51 18.21
N PRO A 98 3.66 10.19 17.51
CA PRO A 98 2.26 10.27 17.93
C PRO A 98 1.66 8.87 18.15
N ASP A 99 0.74 8.74 19.10
CA ASP A 99 0.07 7.49 19.49
C ASP A 99 1.01 6.31 19.84
N GLY A 100 2.32 6.57 20.00
CA GLY A 100 3.27 5.53 20.34
C GLY A 100 3.39 4.42 19.27
N THR A 101 3.31 4.78 17.99
CA THR A 101 3.45 3.87 16.84
C THR A 101 4.31 4.49 15.74
N LEU A 102 4.91 3.66 14.90
CA LEU A 102 5.63 4.10 13.71
C LEU A 102 4.68 4.43 12.53
N THR A 103 3.40 4.08 12.62
CA THR A 103 2.42 4.36 11.56
C THR A 103 2.34 5.86 11.29
N GLY A 104 2.54 6.28 10.06
CA GLY A 104 2.62 7.68 9.65
C GLY A 104 4.05 8.23 9.59
N ALA A 105 5.06 7.55 10.13
CA ALA A 105 6.45 7.99 10.02
C ALA A 105 7.01 7.76 8.61
N LEU A 106 7.99 8.59 8.23
CA LEU A 106 8.84 8.34 7.08
C LEU A 106 9.96 7.37 7.45
N VAL A 107 10.33 6.52 6.51
CA VAL A 107 11.45 5.60 6.64
C VAL A 107 12.25 5.54 5.34
N GLU A 108 13.57 5.64 5.46
CA GLU A 108 14.52 5.41 4.38
C GLU A 108 15.04 3.97 4.49
N VAL A 109 14.91 3.20 3.42
CA VAL A 109 15.33 1.79 3.39
C VAL A 109 16.36 1.58 2.30
N ALA A 110 17.51 1.02 2.66
CA ALA A 110 18.49 0.53 1.71
C ALA A 110 18.37 -0.98 1.58
N TYR A 111 18.14 -1.46 0.35
CA TYR A 111 17.88 -2.87 0.06
C TYR A 111 18.49 -3.29 -1.28
N ASP A 112 18.65 -4.60 -1.49
CA ASP A 112 19.26 -5.13 -2.70
C ASP A 112 18.25 -5.43 -3.81
N LEU A 113 17.04 -5.90 -3.45
CA LEU A 113 16.02 -6.32 -4.43
C LEU A 113 14.61 -6.33 -3.81
N VAL A 114 13.61 -6.40 -4.68
CA VAL A 114 12.21 -6.61 -4.32
C VAL A 114 11.80 -8.01 -4.78
N LEU A 115 11.17 -8.79 -3.91
CA LEU A 115 10.53 -10.05 -4.32
C LEU A 115 9.20 -9.75 -5.00
N GLU A 116 8.93 -10.45 -6.11
CA GLU A 116 7.72 -10.28 -6.93
C GLU A 116 6.49 -10.89 -6.25
N THR A 117 6.03 -10.24 -5.17
CA THR A 117 4.77 -10.52 -4.46
C THR A 117 3.91 -9.26 -4.47
N TYR A 118 2.67 -9.35 -4.04
CA TYR A 118 1.89 -8.14 -3.76
C TYR A 118 1.32 -8.20 -2.33
N PRO A 119 1.66 -7.23 -1.48
CA PRO A 119 2.70 -6.21 -1.65
C PRO A 119 4.07 -6.79 -1.98
N GLY A 120 4.95 -5.98 -2.63
CA GLY A 120 6.33 -6.35 -2.85
C GLY A 120 7.06 -6.55 -1.51
N GLN A 121 8.00 -7.49 -1.44
CA GLN A 121 8.78 -7.67 -0.21
C GLN A 121 10.20 -7.15 -0.43
N LEU A 122 10.63 -6.18 0.40
CA LEU A 122 12.00 -5.68 0.38
C LEU A 122 12.94 -6.76 0.94
N ALA A 123 13.99 -7.09 0.19
CA ALA A 123 14.94 -8.14 0.54
C ALA A 123 16.39 -7.65 0.40
N GLY A 124 17.31 -8.29 1.17
CA GLY A 124 18.69 -7.82 1.27
C GLY A 124 18.78 -6.45 1.91
N VAL A 125 17.91 -6.18 2.90
CA VAL A 125 17.89 -4.89 3.61
C VAL A 125 19.19 -4.71 4.39
N THR A 126 19.86 -3.58 4.12
CA THR A 126 21.16 -3.26 4.72
C THR A 126 21.11 -2.08 5.68
N ALA A 127 20.10 -1.21 5.55
CA ALA A 127 19.87 -0.10 6.48
C ALA A 127 18.38 0.29 6.48
N VAL A 128 17.89 0.67 7.66
CA VAL A 128 16.54 1.23 7.86
C VAL A 128 16.66 2.42 8.79
N ASN A 129 16.33 3.60 8.28
CA ASN A 129 16.42 4.85 9.02
C ASN A 129 15.05 5.53 9.11
N LEU A 130 14.47 5.52 10.30
CA LEU A 130 13.25 6.26 10.62
C LEU A 130 13.58 7.75 10.65
N ARG A 131 12.62 8.57 10.25
CA ARG A 131 12.71 10.03 10.28
C ARG A 131 11.80 10.58 11.37
N SER A 132 12.32 11.51 12.16
CA SER A 132 11.52 12.24 13.16
C SER A 132 10.71 13.39 12.57
N ASP A 133 11.03 13.80 11.33
CA ASP A 133 10.30 14.81 10.57
C ASP A 133 9.35 14.18 9.54
N GLY A 134 8.45 14.97 8.97
CA GLY A 134 7.57 14.53 7.88
C GLY A 134 6.49 13.53 8.30
N PHE A 135 6.20 13.39 9.59
CA PHE A 135 5.13 12.49 10.06
C PHE A 135 3.77 12.92 9.51
N ASP A 136 3.02 11.98 8.96
CA ASP A 136 1.64 12.14 8.50
C ASP A 136 0.92 10.78 8.54
N ASP A 137 -0.02 10.63 9.44
CA ASP A 137 -0.80 9.39 9.60
C ASP A 137 -2.21 9.48 8.99
N ARG A 138 -2.40 10.30 7.94
CA ARG A 138 -3.68 10.40 7.21
C ARG A 138 -4.17 9.04 6.71
N CYS A 139 -3.28 8.16 6.32
CA CYS A 139 -3.63 6.79 5.96
C CYS A 139 -4.29 6.04 7.11
N ALA A 140 -3.81 6.22 8.34
CA ALA A 140 -4.42 5.62 9.52
C ALA A 140 -5.80 6.22 9.83
N LEU A 141 -5.97 7.54 9.61
CA LEU A 141 -7.29 8.18 9.71
C LEU A 141 -8.29 7.48 8.76
N TYR A 142 -7.94 7.36 7.47
CA TYR A 142 -8.87 6.77 6.49
C TYR A 142 -9.07 5.28 6.70
N LEU A 143 -8.06 4.54 7.11
CA LEU A 143 -8.23 3.13 7.49
C LEU A 143 -9.22 2.98 8.66
N ARG A 144 -9.18 3.88 9.65
CA ARG A 144 -10.15 3.93 10.77
C ARG A 144 -11.55 4.22 10.27
N VAL A 145 -11.73 5.23 9.39
CA VAL A 145 -13.03 5.55 8.79
C VAL A 145 -13.63 4.36 8.03
N LEU A 146 -12.80 3.66 7.24
CA LEU A 146 -13.23 2.45 6.51
C LEU A 146 -13.66 1.34 7.48
N ASN A 147 -12.92 1.14 8.57
CA ASN A 147 -13.27 0.16 9.61
C ASN A 147 -14.57 0.52 10.34
N ASP A 148 -14.80 1.80 10.63
CA ASP A 148 -16.06 2.25 11.23
C ASP A 148 -17.24 2.07 10.27
N LEU A 149 -17.05 2.32 8.98
CA LEU A 149 -18.05 2.00 7.94
C LEU A 149 -18.29 0.49 7.84
N TRP A 150 -17.24 -0.33 7.96
CA TRP A 150 -17.40 -1.78 7.96
C TRP A 150 -18.28 -2.24 9.11
N ALA A 151 -18.09 -1.68 10.30
CA ALA A 151 -18.79 -2.06 11.52
C ALA A 151 -20.28 -1.65 11.57
N VAL A 152 -20.69 -0.64 10.79
CA VAL A 152 -22.10 -0.22 10.70
C VAL A 152 -22.80 -0.99 9.59
N ASP A 153 -24.08 -1.35 9.76
CA ASP A 153 -24.89 -2.09 8.79
C ASP A 153 -24.15 -3.29 8.16
N GLU A 154 -23.77 -4.24 9.01
CA GLU A 154 -23.00 -5.43 8.63
C GLU A 154 -23.66 -6.27 7.53
N GLY A 155 -24.97 -6.11 7.31
CA GLY A 155 -25.68 -6.76 6.22
C GLY A 155 -25.16 -6.39 4.84
N LEU A 156 -24.58 -5.21 4.67
CA LEU A 156 -24.02 -4.79 3.37
C LEU A 156 -22.71 -5.47 3.04
N ASN A 157 -21.93 -5.90 4.02
CA ASN A 157 -20.66 -6.61 3.82
C ASN A 157 -20.71 -8.09 4.24
N SER A 158 -21.93 -8.64 4.42
CA SER A 158 -22.08 -10.08 4.64
C SER A 158 -21.87 -10.86 3.34
N ASP A 159 -21.21 -12.00 3.45
CA ASP A 159 -20.99 -12.97 2.36
C ASP A 159 -20.29 -12.40 1.11
N ILE A 160 -19.56 -11.29 1.25
CA ILE A 160 -18.73 -10.75 0.16
C ILE A 160 -17.41 -11.50 0.08
N THR A 161 -16.87 -11.62 -1.13
CA THR A 161 -15.56 -12.23 -1.43
C THR A 161 -14.57 -11.23 -1.98
N MET A 162 -15.07 -10.07 -2.40
CA MET A 162 -14.29 -8.97 -2.96
C MET A 162 -14.70 -7.65 -2.32
N LEU A 163 -13.78 -6.69 -2.37
CA LEU A 163 -14.10 -5.29 -2.06
C LEU A 163 -13.36 -4.35 -3.01
N SER A 164 -13.90 -3.17 -3.20
CA SER A 164 -13.19 -2.06 -3.82
C SER A 164 -13.09 -0.90 -2.83
N VAL A 165 -11.91 -0.27 -2.79
CA VAL A 165 -11.67 0.92 -1.98
C VAL A 165 -11.26 2.04 -2.91
N ASP A 166 -12.16 3.00 -3.11
CA ASP A 166 -11.92 4.18 -3.92
C ASP A 166 -11.52 5.36 -3.03
N LEU A 167 -10.23 5.70 -3.08
CA LEU A 167 -9.63 6.84 -2.41
C LEU A 167 -9.10 7.89 -3.41
N SER A 168 -9.50 7.76 -4.69
CA SER A 168 -9.00 8.61 -5.79
C SER A 168 -9.33 10.10 -5.62
N GLN A 169 -10.31 10.41 -4.78
CA GLN A 169 -10.72 11.78 -4.47
C GLN A 169 -10.19 12.22 -3.08
N THR A 170 -9.08 11.66 -2.65
CA THR A 170 -8.37 12.06 -1.42
C THR A 170 -7.01 12.67 -1.74
N GLY A 171 -6.39 13.29 -0.75
CA GLY A 171 -5.03 13.81 -0.88
C GLY A 171 -3.93 12.76 -0.71
N LEU A 172 -4.26 11.46 -0.71
CA LEU A 172 -3.29 10.37 -0.66
C LEU A 172 -2.65 10.13 -2.03
N SER A 173 -1.37 9.76 -2.04
CA SER A 173 -0.69 9.26 -3.23
C SER A 173 -1.27 7.90 -3.68
N ASP A 174 -1.03 7.51 -4.94
CA ASP A 174 -1.49 6.22 -5.46
C ASP A 174 -0.96 5.04 -4.63
N SER A 175 0.29 5.12 -4.16
CA SER A 175 0.90 4.11 -3.29
C SER A 175 0.21 4.03 -1.92
N GLU A 176 -0.11 5.18 -1.32
CA GLU A 176 -0.83 5.26 -0.04
C GLU A 176 -2.25 4.71 -0.17
N GLN A 177 -2.98 5.08 -1.24
CA GLN A 177 -4.32 4.56 -1.52
C GLN A 177 -4.32 3.05 -1.64
N ALA A 178 -3.38 2.49 -2.43
CA ALA A 178 -3.24 1.05 -2.61
C ALA A 178 -2.87 0.33 -1.30
N ALA A 179 -2.00 0.92 -0.49
CA ALA A 179 -1.59 0.35 0.79
C ALA A 179 -2.74 0.35 1.81
N VAL A 180 -3.52 1.44 1.89
CA VAL A 180 -4.73 1.51 2.73
C VAL A 180 -5.76 0.47 2.30
N ALA A 181 -6.02 0.36 0.99
CA ALA A 181 -6.96 -0.63 0.46
C ALA A 181 -6.52 -2.06 0.81
N TRP A 182 -5.23 -2.39 0.62
CA TRP A 182 -4.70 -3.70 0.97
C TRP A 182 -4.78 -4.00 2.47
N ALA A 183 -4.42 -3.02 3.32
CA ALA A 183 -4.50 -3.16 4.78
C ALA A 183 -5.95 -3.42 5.24
N PHE A 184 -6.89 -2.65 4.71
CA PHE A 184 -8.31 -2.78 5.01
C PHE A 184 -8.86 -4.17 4.63
N GLY A 185 -8.58 -4.65 3.41
CA GLY A 185 -8.96 -6.00 3.00
C GLY A 185 -8.37 -7.08 3.89
N GLY A 186 -7.09 -6.95 4.24
CA GLY A 186 -6.39 -7.89 5.12
C GLY A 186 -6.98 -7.95 6.53
N GLU A 187 -7.42 -6.84 7.10
CA GLU A 187 -8.07 -6.78 8.42
C GLU A 187 -9.43 -7.50 8.44
N HIS A 188 -10.10 -7.57 7.29
CA HIS A 188 -11.40 -8.24 7.15
C HIS A 188 -11.31 -9.61 6.46
N GLY A 189 -10.10 -10.10 6.20
CA GLY A 189 -9.90 -11.42 5.58
C GLY A 189 -10.29 -11.50 4.11
N ILE A 190 -10.43 -10.36 3.44
CA ILE A 190 -10.71 -10.26 2.01
C ILE A 190 -9.40 -10.09 1.24
N SER A 191 -9.05 -11.06 0.41
CA SER A 191 -7.81 -11.02 -0.39
C SER A 191 -7.99 -10.41 -1.78
N GLN A 192 -9.21 -10.36 -2.31
CA GLN A 192 -9.54 -9.69 -3.55
C GLN A 192 -9.94 -8.24 -3.29
N VAL A 193 -8.96 -7.35 -3.36
CA VAL A 193 -9.14 -5.92 -3.15
C VAL A 193 -8.87 -5.18 -4.44
N LEU A 194 -9.83 -4.36 -4.85
CA LEU A 194 -9.75 -3.49 -6.03
C LEU A 194 -9.61 -2.03 -5.56
N SER A 195 -9.11 -1.17 -6.45
CA SER A 195 -9.08 0.29 -6.27
C SER A 195 -9.87 0.96 -7.40
N LEU A 196 -11.08 0.46 -7.64
CA LEU A 196 -11.98 0.91 -8.71
C LEU A 196 -13.13 1.73 -8.13
N ASN A 197 -13.49 2.81 -8.80
CA ASN A 197 -14.71 3.55 -8.51
C ASN A 197 -15.96 2.86 -9.09
N TYR A 198 -17.14 3.42 -8.82
CA TYR A 198 -18.40 2.87 -9.27
C TYR A 198 -18.49 2.70 -10.80
N GLU A 199 -18.05 3.71 -11.56
CA GLU A 199 -18.09 3.72 -13.02
C GLU A 199 -17.17 2.65 -13.60
N GLN A 200 -15.98 2.48 -13.02
CA GLN A 200 -15.03 1.45 -13.42
C GLN A 200 -15.54 0.04 -13.10
N LEU A 201 -16.13 -0.16 -11.91
CA LEU A 201 -16.77 -1.43 -11.54
C LEU A 201 -17.90 -1.80 -12.51
N ALA A 202 -18.73 -0.81 -12.90
CA ALA A 202 -19.78 -1.01 -13.90
C ALA A 202 -19.20 -1.34 -15.29
N ALA A 203 -18.19 -0.61 -15.73
CA ALA A 203 -17.55 -0.81 -17.03
C ALA A 203 -16.85 -2.17 -17.16
N GLU A 204 -16.26 -2.67 -16.07
CA GLU A 204 -15.59 -3.97 -16.01
C GLU A 204 -16.57 -5.14 -15.76
N GLY A 205 -17.86 -4.85 -15.55
CA GLY A 205 -18.90 -5.85 -15.44
C GLY A 205 -19.03 -6.51 -14.05
N TYR A 206 -18.48 -5.87 -13.01
CA TYR A 206 -18.69 -6.32 -11.63
C TYR A 206 -20.12 -6.07 -11.13
N LEU A 207 -20.79 -5.04 -11.67
CA LEU A 207 -22.13 -4.64 -11.24
C LEU A 207 -23.20 -5.23 -12.14
N THR A 208 -24.19 -5.89 -11.56
CA THR A 208 -25.41 -6.28 -12.26
C THR A 208 -26.39 -5.10 -12.30
N GLY A 209 -27.21 -5.00 -13.36
CA GLY A 209 -28.24 -3.94 -13.48
C GLY A 209 -27.69 -2.52 -13.64
N ALA A 210 -26.39 -2.35 -13.87
CA ALA A 210 -25.77 -1.03 -14.05
C ALA A 210 -25.86 -0.50 -15.49
N ASP A 211 -26.30 -1.31 -16.46
CA ASP A 211 -26.52 -0.87 -17.84
C ASP A 211 -27.67 0.16 -17.88
N PRO A 212 -27.43 1.38 -18.46
CA PRO A 212 -28.46 2.42 -18.56
C PRO A 212 -29.75 1.98 -19.30
N ASP A 213 -29.63 0.98 -20.16
CA ASP A 213 -30.76 0.41 -20.93
C ASP A 213 -31.44 -0.75 -20.22
N SER A 214 -31.00 -1.12 -19.00
CA SER A 214 -31.59 -2.18 -18.21
C SER A 214 -32.64 -1.65 -17.23
N ASP A 215 -33.72 -2.40 -17.03
CA ASP A 215 -34.69 -2.13 -15.94
C ASP A 215 -34.16 -2.63 -14.58
N GLY A 216 -32.91 -3.05 -14.50
CA GLY A 216 -32.29 -3.62 -13.30
C GLY A 216 -31.89 -2.55 -12.27
N ILE A 217 -31.86 -2.96 -11.00
CA ILE A 217 -31.31 -2.15 -9.91
C ILE A 217 -29.82 -2.46 -9.81
N PRO A 218 -28.91 -1.46 -9.92
CA PRO A 218 -27.47 -1.69 -9.77
C PRO A 218 -27.14 -2.38 -8.45
N CYS A 219 -26.38 -3.48 -8.53
CA CYS A 219 -25.97 -4.29 -7.39
C CYS A 219 -24.62 -4.96 -7.64
N TRP A 220 -23.80 -5.03 -6.60
CA TRP A 220 -22.61 -5.88 -6.55
C TRP A 220 -22.89 -7.10 -5.68
N GLU A 221 -23.18 -8.25 -6.30
CA GLU A 221 -23.70 -9.42 -5.59
C GLU A 221 -22.69 -10.00 -4.57
N ASP A 222 -21.41 -10.09 -4.94
CA ASP A 222 -20.33 -10.69 -4.18
C ASP A 222 -19.27 -9.70 -3.68
N GLY A 223 -19.54 -8.38 -3.78
CA GLY A 223 -18.64 -7.34 -3.37
C GLY A 223 -19.30 -6.16 -2.67
N CYS A 224 -18.45 -5.26 -2.17
CA CYS A 224 -18.85 -4.00 -1.56
C CYS A 224 -17.84 -2.90 -1.91
N LEU A 225 -18.34 -1.74 -2.33
CA LEU A 225 -17.55 -0.55 -2.62
C LEU A 225 -17.48 0.34 -1.39
N PHE A 226 -16.26 0.72 -1.00
CA PHE A 226 -16.00 1.73 0.01
C PHE A 226 -15.36 2.94 -0.66
N THR A 227 -15.85 4.13 -0.38
CA THR A 227 -15.37 5.38 -0.99
C THR A 227 -15.12 6.42 0.09
N ILE A 228 -14.03 7.17 -0.02
CA ILE A 228 -13.81 8.40 0.74
C ILE A 228 -13.55 9.51 -0.27
N THR A 229 -14.29 10.62 -0.12
CA THR A 229 -14.17 11.78 -0.99
C THR A 229 -13.90 13.03 -0.14
N GLU A 230 -12.71 13.62 -0.30
CA GLU A 230 -12.40 14.91 0.34
C GLU A 230 -13.20 16.02 -0.33
N GLN A 231 -13.78 16.91 0.47
CA GLN A 231 -14.45 18.10 -0.02
C GLN A 231 -13.42 19.19 -0.28
N GLU A 232 -13.58 19.92 -1.38
CA GLU A 232 -12.79 21.12 -1.63
C GLU A 232 -13.14 22.18 -0.58
N THR A 233 -12.33 22.32 0.44
CA THR A 233 -12.43 23.41 1.37
C THR A 233 -11.71 24.62 0.79
N GLY A 234 -12.45 25.71 0.51
CA GLY A 234 -11.86 26.97 0.07
C GLY A 234 -10.82 27.46 1.08
N ASP A 235 -9.64 27.75 0.55
CA ASP A 235 -8.50 28.51 1.11
C ASP A 235 -8.44 28.65 2.64
N ASN A 236 -7.88 27.68 3.34
CA ASN A 236 -7.25 27.85 4.64
C ASN A 236 -5.83 27.30 4.64
N GLU A 237 -5.05 27.65 3.62
CA GLU A 237 -3.60 27.44 3.61
C GLU A 237 -2.91 28.50 4.48
N LEU A 238 -2.82 28.27 5.78
CA LEU A 238 -1.79 28.87 6.59
C LEU A 238 -0.56 27.96 6.52
N ASN A 239 0.44 28.39 5.75
CA ASN A 239 1.74 27.74 5.54
C ASN A 239 1.79 26.48 4.64
N GLY A 240 0.89 26.33 3.65
CA GLY A 240 1.02 25.26 2.65
C GLY A 240 0.67 23.84 3.12
N ALA A 241 0.26 23.65 4.36
CA ALA A 241 -0.21 22.37 4.87
C ALA A 241 -1.66 22.48 5.33
N ARG A 242 -2.55 21.65 4.80
CA ARG A 242 -3.94 21.54 5.30
C ARG A 242 -3.90 20.92 6.70
N ASN A 243 -4.34 21.67 7.70
CA ASN A 243 -4.48 21.20 9.08
C ASN A 243 -5.88 20.68 9.40
N THR A 244 -6.79 20.71 8.44
CA THR A 244 -8.17 20.20 8.59
C THR A 244 -8.60 19.62 7.25
N VAL A 245 -9.24 18.47 7.29
CA VAL A 245 -9.87 17.82 6.15
C VAL A 245 -11.35 17.64 6.44
N THR A 246 -12.19 17.95 5.45
CA THR A 246 -13.61 17.59 5.44
C THR A 246 -13.82 16.57 4.34
N PHE A 247 -14.56 15.53 4.63
CA PHE A 247 -14.77 14.42 3.70
C PHE A 247 -16.10 13.72 3.91
N ASP A 248 -16.57 13.06 2.88
CA ASP A 248 -17.66 12.10 2.94
C ASP A 248 -17.11 10.69 2.80
N ALA A 249 -17.74 9.72 3.46
CA ALA A 249 -17.38 8.32 3.33
C ALA A 249 -18.62 7.45 3.11
N GLN A 250 -18.51 6.45 2.26
CA GLN A 250 -19.64 5.63 1.84
C GLN A 250 -19.25 4.15 1.79
N LYS A 251 -20.19 3.31 2.18
CA LYS A 251 -20.23 1.88 1.88
C LYS A 251 -21.41 1.60 0.99
N TRP A 252 -21.19 1.01 -0.18
CA TRP A 252 -22.23 0.74 -1.19
C TRP A 252 -22.17 -0.71 -1.68
N ARG A 253 -23.31 -1.36 -1.73
CA ARG A 253 -23.50 -2.68 -2.34
C ARG A 253 -24.55 -2.69 -3.44
N SER A 254 -25.58 -1.86 -3.32
CA SER A 254 -26.65 -1.74 -4.31
C SER A 254 -27.30 -0.36 -4.24
N ALA A 255 -28.15 -0.04 -5.22
CA ALA A 255 -28.93 1.20 -5.20
C ALA A 255 -29.94 1.29 -4.03
N LEU A 256 -30.22 0.17 -3.35
CA LEU A 256 -31.06 0.09 -2.16
C LEU A 256 -30.28 -0.34 -0.91
N GLY A 257 -28.97 -0.33 -0.97
CA GLY A 257 -28.09 -0.79 0.11
C GLY A 257 -26.81 0.00 0.13
N ALA A 258 -26.83 1.16 0.80
CA ALA A 258 -25.66 1.97 1.04
C ALA A 258 -25.74 2.61 2.42
N TYR A 259 -24.58 2.89 3.02
CA TYR A 259 -24.43 3.63 4.26
C TYR A 259 -23.45 4.79 4.07
N PHE A 260 -23.77 5.94 4.62
CA PHE A 260 -23.04 7.18 4.41
C PHE A 260 -22.65 7.81 5.74
N PHE A 261 -21.41 8.29 5.81
CA PHE A 261 -20.96 9.33 6.75
C PHE A 261 -20.75 10.59 5.95
N ALA A 262 -21.49 11.64 6.25
CA ALA A 262 -21.41 12.92 5.57
C ALA A 262 -20.82 14.00 6.47
N ASP A 263 -20.18 15.01 5.86
CA ASP A 263 -19.57 16.12 6.55
C ASP A 263 -18.64 15.70 7.69
N CYS A 264 -17.85 14.64 7.46
CA CYS A 264 -16.83 14.21 8.39
C CYS A 264 -15.72 15.26 8.45
N THR A 265 -15.20 15.51 9.65
CA THR A 265 -14.08 16.45 9.83
C THR A 265 -13.01 15.85 10.73
N ALA A 266 -11.75 16.01 10.33
CA ALA A 266 -10.58 15.70 11.14
C ALA A 266 -9.59 16.85 11.10
N SER A 267 -8.77 16.98 12.15
CA SER A 267 -7.75 18.01 12.25
C SER A 267 -6.39 17.39 12.54
N ARG A 268 -5.37 17.94 11.89
CA ARG A 268 -3.97 17.57 12.05
C ARG A 268 -3.31 18.48 13.09
N ASP A 269 -2.58 17.92 14.02
CA ASP A 269 -1.79 18.67 14.97
C ASP A 269 -0.43 19.14 14.40
N ALA A 270 0.34 19.85 15.23
CA ALA A 270 1.65 20.38 14.83
C ALA A 270 2.71 19.27 14.62
N GLN A 271 2.47 18.07 15.11
CA GLN A 271 3.32 16.91 14.96
C GLN A 271 2.98 16.08 13.72
N GLY A 272 1.90 16.41 13.02
CA GLY A 272 1.46 15.73 11.82
C GLY A 272 0.46 14.61 12.07
N HIS A 273 -0.02 14.48 13.31
CA HIS A 273 -0.98 13.47 13.70
C HIS A 273 -2.41 13.91 13.40
N TRP A 274 -3.16 13.07 12.69
CA TRP A 274 -4.60 13.21 12.45
C TRP A 274 -5.36 12.54 13.59
N GLY A 275 -5.87 13.33 14.49
CA GLY A 275 -6.64 12.87 15.65
C GLY A 275 -7.95 12.16 15.27
N ASP A 276 -8.84 12.06 16.25
CA ASP A 276 -10.18 11.52 16.00
C ASP A 276 -10.94 12.42 15.01
N TYR A 277 -11.79 11.79 14.20
CA TYR A 277 -12.70 12.49 13.31
C TYR A 277 -14.11 12.56 13.90
N THR A 278 -14.90 13.51 13.42
CA THR A 278 -16.33 13.64 13.77
C THR A 278 -17.17 13.40 12.53
N VAL A 279 -18.32 12.75 12.70
CA VAL A 279 -19.31 12.54 11.65
C VAL A 279 -20.39 13.62 11.79
N GLY A 280 -20.60 14.44 10.76
CA GLY A 280 -21.65 15.47 10.74
C GLY A 280 -23.04 14.87 10.63
N ALA A 281 -23.22 13.91 9.73
CA ALA A 281 -24.46 13.16 9.56
C ALA A 281 -24.19 11.73 9.12
N ALA A 282 -25.09 10.81 9.50
CA ALA A 282 -25.08 9.43 9.01
C ALA A 282 -26.44 9.09 8.40
N ALA A 283 -26.42 8.38 7.28
CA ALA A 283 -27.64 7.99 6.57
C ALA A 283 -27.52 6.59 5.97
N ILE A 284 -28.67 5.94 5.80
CA ILE A 284 -28.81 4.66 5.10
C ILE A 284 -29.79 4.87 3.94
N SER A 285 -29.54 4.21 2.81
CA SER A 285 -30.45 4.19 1.66
C SER A 285 -31.04 2.82 1.44
#